data_ddfb5597b67ae8cbe94d8386cd5d8163
#
_entry.id   ddfb5597b67ae8cbe94d8386cd5d8163
#
_cell.length_a   1.000
_cell.length_b   1.000
_cell.length_c   1.000
_cell.angle_alpha   90.00
_cell.angle_beta   90.00
_cell.angle_gamma   90.00
#
_symmetry.space_group_name_H-M   'P 1'
#
loop_
_entity.id
_entity.type
_entity.pdbx_description
1 polymer ?
#
loop_
_entity_poly.entity_id
_entity_poly.type
_entity_poly.pdbx_seq_one_letter_code
_entity_poly.pdbx_strand_id
1 'polypeptide(L)'
;MMSTTTSRREFLRRLQLSAAAAPFLCNLPSFASAAPGPTKRKQRLIIVFSPNGVVPKNFWPDEVGEKFQLKPIMEPLAPFQDRLLTLHGVNDKIRGDGDNHMRGIGCLLTGIELLPGNIQGGSDTPAGWSSGHSIDQEIKTYLQKHEATRTRFGSLEFGVAVPDRADTWTRMVYAGPNKPIAPVDDPYQMFHKLYGRMKDQETLKSVLDELQEDLKKVRAVVGAEDRRVLDEHANFVRETELELKNTKTDVGHAVPELVPGVKEENDNIPQLSKMQIELLVGSLAADFTRIATLQYDRSVGGTKMKWLGIDEGHHSLSHEPDSNEAAQTKLTKINRWYAEQIAYLAKRLQETPEPDGSGNLLDNTTIIWTNELGKGNSHTLNDIPFVLVGGGLPNFQMGRSLKMKGVAHNRLLMALAHGFGHEITRFGNADHCQDGPLMLT
;
A
#
# COMPACT_ATOMS: atom_id res chain seq x y z
N MET A 1 9.94 -47.70 26.87
CA MET A 1 8.80 -47.57 25.93
C MET A 1 9.21 -46.61 24.83
N MET A 2 9.58 -47.15 23.68
CA MET A 2 9.95 -46.32 22.51
C MET A 2 8.67 -45.79 21.84
N SER A 3 8.51 -44.48 21.83
CA SER A 3 7.49 -43.78 21.07
C SER A 3 7.86 -43.84 19.60
N THR A 4 7.21 -44.71 18.83
CA THR A 4 7.33 -44.74 17.38
C THR A 4 6.53 -43.57 16.80
N THR A 5 7.22 -42.51 16.40
CA THR A 5 6.65 -41.44 15.60
C THR A 5 6.27 -41.97 14.23
N THR A 6 4.99 -42.27 14.04
CA THR A 6 4.43 -42.67 12.73
C THR A 6 4.50 -41.49 11.79
N SER A 7 5.11 -41.62 10.61
CA SER A 7 5.16 -40.54 9.60
C SER A 7 3.75 -40.21 9.10
N ARG A 8 3.49 -38.94 8.73
CA ARG A 8 2.21 -38.48 8.13
C ARG A 8 1.75 -39.38 6.98
N ARG A 9 2.68 -39.82 6.15
CA ARG A 9 2.44 -40.70 4.99
C ARG A 9 1.95 -42.09 5.42
N GLU A 10 2.47 -42.62 6.50
CA GLU A 10 2.13 -43.91 7.06
C GLU A 10 0.77 -43.89 7.80
N PHE A 11 0.44 -42.79 8.45
CA PHE A 11 -0.87 -42.55 9.06
C PHE A 11 -1.99 -42.47 8.00
N LEU A 12 -1.79 -41.71 6.92
CA LEU A 12 -2.76 -41.60 5.80
C LEU A 12 -2.96 -42.94 5.09
N ARG A 13 -1.88 -43.73 4.94
CA ARG A 13 -1.93 -45.06 4.34
C ARG A 13 -2.70 -46.07 5.19
N ARG A 14 -2.59 -45.94 6.53
CA ARG A 14 -3.33 -46.81 7.48
C ARG A 14 -4.83 -46.50 7.52
N LEU A 15 -5.23 -45.26 7.22
CA LEU A 15 -6.65 -44.86 7.18
C LEU A 15 -7.32 -45.09 5.84
N GLN A 16 -6.60 -45.63 4.84
CA GLN A 16 -7.11 -45.87 3.46
C GLN A 16 -7.74 -44.61 2.81
N LEU A 17 -7.27 -43.44 3.19
CA LEU A 17 -7.78 -42.16 2.68
C LEU A 17 -7.12 -41.86 1.34
N SER A 18 -7.92 -41.38 0.38
CA SER A 18 -7.42 -40.96 -0.92
C SER A 18 -6.49 -39.72 -0.80
N ALA A 19 -5.58 -39.57 -1.75
CA ALA A 19 -4.72 -38.37 -1.82
C ALA A 19 -5.51 -37.05 -1.89
N ALA A 20 -6.78 -37.11 -2.30
CA ALA A 20 -7.70 -35.96 -2.30
C ALA A 20 -8.11 -35.49 -0.91
N ALA A 21 -8.02 -36.35 0.13
CA ALA A 21 -8.33 -35.97 1.53
C ALA A 21 -7.11 -35.37 2.25
N ALA A 22 -5.91 -35.49 1.69
CA ALA A 22 -4.67 -35.00 2.32
C ALA A 22 -4.65 -33.48 2.60
N PRO A 23 -5.13 -32.60 1.71
CA PRO A 23 -5.19 -31.18 1.99
C PRO A 23 -6.10 -30.82 3.16
N PHE A 24 -7.24 -31.51 3.29
CA PHE A 24 -8.21 -31.31 4.38
C PHE A 24 -7.65 -31.72 5.73
N LEU A 25 -6.90 -32.81 5.79
CA LEU A 25 -6.36 -33.34 7.03
C LEU A 25 -5.11 -32.60 7.51
N CYS A 26 -4.34 -32.02 6.59
CA CYS A 26 -3.17 -31.22 6.94
C CYS A 26 -3.50 -29.90 7.66
N ASN A 27 -4.74 -29.42 7.54
CA ASN A 27 -5.23 -28.18 8.13
C ASN A 27 -6.02 -28.38 9.45
N LEU A 28 -6.15 -29.60 9.93
CA LEU A 28 -6.76 -29.83 11.24
C LEU A 28 -5.78 -29.48 12.37
N PRO A 29 -6.19 -28.65 13.37
CA PRO A 29 -5.31 -28.24 14.47
C PRO A 29 -4.63 -29.40 15.21
N SER A 30 -5.28 -30.54 15.32
CA SER A 30 -4.76 -31.77 15.94
C SER A 30 -3.65 -32.46 15.12
N PHE A 31 -3.46 -32.12 13.84
CA PHE A 31 -2.38 -32.64 12.99
C PHE A 31 -1.24 -31.61 12.78
N ALA A 32 -1.42 -30.38 13.28
CA ALA A 32 -0.43 -29.31 13.24
C ALA A 32 0.71 -29.46 14.26
N SER A 33 0.76 -30.53 15.04
CA SER A 33 1.79 -30.70 16.06
C SER A 33 3.01 -31.45 15.56
N ALA A 34 3.87 -30.75 14.86
CA ALA A 34 5.31 -30.80 15.06
C ALA A 34 5.70 -29.37 15.37
N ALA A 35 6.26 -29.08 16.56
CA ALA A 35 6.72 -27.75 16.89
C ALA A 35 7.55 -27.21 15.72
N PRO A 36 7.10 -26.19 14.99
CA PRO A 36 7.94 -25.54 14.02
C PRO A 36 9.08 -24.92 14.83
N GLY A 37 10.31 -25.09 14.36
CA GLY A 37 11.36 -24.14 14.73
C GLY A 37 10.80 -22.72 14.51
N PRO A 38 11.36 -21.67 15.14
CA PRO A 38 10.80 -20.33 15.09
C PRO A 38 10.50 -19.96 13.63
N THR A 39 9.23 -20.02 13.27
CA THR A 39 8.77 -19.62 11.95
C THR A 39 9.12 -18.14 11.84
N LYS A 40 9.96 -17.79 10.87
CA LYS A 40 10.22 -16.38 10.60
C LYS A 40 8.86 -15.72 10.39
N ARG A 41 8.56 -14.72 11.23
CA ARG A 41 7.30 -13.96 11.13
C ARG A 41 7.05 -13.54 9.69
N LYS A 42 5.82 -13.69 9.23
CA LYS A 42 5.40 -13.27 7.88
C LYS A 42 5.23 -11.76 7.85
N GLN A 43 6.31 -11.01 7.71
CA GLN A 43 6.29 -9.56 7.64
C GLN A 43 5.49 -9.06 6.45
N ARG A 44 4.62 -8.07 6.68
CA ARG A 44 3.79 -7.44 5.67
C ARG A 44 3.90 -5.91 5.76
N LEU A 45 3.76 -5.25 4.61
CA LEU A 45 3.74 -3.80 4.48
C LEU A 45 2.47 -3.37 3.75
N ILE A 46 1.77 -2.40 4.31
CA ILE A 46 0.68 -1.69 3.67
C ILE A 46 1.02 -0.21 3.66
N ILE A 47 1.02 0.43 2.49
CA ILE A 47 1.19 1.88 2.37
C ILE A 47 -0.14 2.49 1.98
N VAL A 48 -0.66 3.38 2.81
CA VAL A 48 -1.92 4.08 2.59
C VAL A 48 -1.65 5.55 2.31
N PHE A 49 -2.12 6.02 1.18
CA PHE A 49 -1.98 7.39 0.74
C PHE A 49 -3.28 8.16 0.88
N SER A 50 -3.22 9.38 1.41
CA SER A 50 -4.30 10.37 1.38
C SER A 50 -3.78 11.70 0.84
N PRO A 51 -4.56 12.46 0.01
CA PRO A 51 -4.06 13.63 -0.70
C PRO A 51 -4.16 14.94 0.08
N ASN A 52 -3.55 16.00 -0.51
CA ASN A 52 -3.74 17.42 -0.21
C ASN A 52 -3.16 17.90 1.13
N GLY A 53 -2.20 17.19 1.69
CA GLY A 53 -1.56 17.56 2.96
C GLY A 53 -2.46 17.38 4.19
N VAL A 54 -1.95 17.80 5.32
CA VAL A 54 -2.67 17.74 6.61
C VAL A 54 -2.76 19.15 7.25
N VAL A 55 -3.56 19.28 8.31
CA VAL A 55 -3.57 20.46 9.20
C VAL A 55 -2.56 20.19 10.32
N PRO A 56 -1.30 20.71 10.26
CA PRO A 56 -0.20 20.28 11.12
C PRO A 56 -0.48 20.49 12.62
N LYS A 57 -1.13 21.61 13.00
CA LYS A 57 -1.47 21.93 14.40
C LYS A 57 -2.44 20.93 15.05
N ASN A 58 -3.25 20.25 14.22
CA ASN A 58 -4.26 19.28 14.65
C ASN A 58 -3.83 17.83 14.34
N PHE A 59 -2.61 17.65 13.81
CA PHE A 59 -2.06 16.35 13.38
C PHE A 59 -0.92 15.88 14.28
N TRP A 60 0.17 16.69 14.37
CA TRP A 60 1.38 16.27 15.06
C TRP A 60 1.25 16.37 16.58
N PRO A 61 1.61 15.31 17.35
CA PRO A 61 1.80 15.44 18.80
C PRO A 61 2.79 16.55 19.14
N ASP A 62 2.56 17.24 20.25
CA ASP A 62 3.51 18.24 20.76
C ASP A 62 4.69 17.58 21.46
N GLU A 63 4.45 16.41 22.09
CA GLU A 63 5.44 15.67 22.84
C GLU A 63 6.23 14.72 21.93
N VAL A 64 7.45 14.41 22.36
CA VAL A 64 8.37 13.49 21.72
C VAL A 64 8.68 12.33 22.69
N GLY A 65 8.81 11.12 22.14
CA GLY A 65 9.07 9.91 22.90
C GLY A 65 7.80 9.10 23.16
N GLU A 66 7.82 8.28 24.19
CA GLU A 66 6.75 7.29 24.49
C GLU A 66 5.50 7.93 25.11
N LYS A 67 5.65 9.08 25.77
CA LYS A 67 4.54 9.78 26.41
C LYS A 67 4.10 10.97 25.53
N PHE A 68 3.13 10.75 24.67
CA PHE A 68 2.58 11.77 23.79
C PHE A 68 1.06 11.69 23.75
N GLN A 69 0.43 12.83 23.43
CA GLN A 69 -1.01 12.93 23.26
C GLN A 69 -1.36 13.08 21.78
N LEU A 70 -2.37 12.33 21.35
CA LEU A 70 -2.86 12.42 19.99
C LEU A 70 -3.66 13.69 19.79
N LYS A 71 -3.42 14.37 18.69
CA LYS A 71 -4.21 15.53 18.25
C LYS A 71 -5.53 15.06 17.60
N PRO A 72 -6.51 15.95 17.41
CA PRO A 72 -7.86 15.59 16.94
C PRO A 72 -7.89 14.72 15.67
N ILE A 73 -6.98 14.93 14.73
CA ILE A 73 -6.90 14.13 13.51
C ILE A 73 -6.49 12.69 13.84
N MET A 74 -5.57 12.50 14.77
CA MET A 74 -4.97 11.21 15.10
C MET A 74 -5.73 10.43 16.18
N GLU A 75 -6.71 11.04 16.87
CA GLU A 75 -7.50 10.38 17.93
C GLU A 75 -8.12 9.02 17.55
N PRO A 76 -8.58 8.77 16.30
CA PRO A 76 -9.08 7.46 15.93
C PRO A 76 -8.05 6.34 16.08
N LEU A 77 -6.75 6.66 16.11
CA LEU A 77 -5.65 5.71 16.31
C LEU A 77 -5.30 5.46 17.78
N ALA A 78 -6.00 6.10 18.74
CA ALA A 78 -5.74 5.93 20.17
C ALA A 78 -5.76 4.45 20.65
N PRO A 79 -6.64 3.55 20.14
CA PRO A 79 -6.60 2.14 20.51
C PRO A 79 -5.29 1.40 20.12
N PHE A 80 -4.48 2.00 19.26
CA PHE A 80 -3.22 1.46 18.75
C PHE A 80 -2.00 2.27 19.18
N GLN A 81 -2.11 3.12 20.20
CA GLN A 81 -1.05 4.07 20.56
C GLN A 81 0.27 3.38 20.94
N ASP A 82 0.22 2.22 21.56
CA ASP A 82 1.37 1.37 21.88
C ASP A 82 2.04 0.74 20.64
N ARG A 83 1.34 0.75 19.51
CA ARG A 83 1.77 0.27 18.19
C ARG A 83 1.83 1.38 17.15
N LEU A 84 1.88 2.63 17.59
CA LEU A 84 1.93 3.81 16.74
C LEU A 84 3.33 4.42 16.76
N LEU A 85 3.84 4.79 15.59
CA LEU A 85 5.06 5.57 15.46
C LEU A 85 4.80 6.75 14.52
N THR A 86 4.95 7.97 15.03
CA THR A 86 4.82 9.18 14.23
C THR A 86 6.19 9.76 13.92
N LEU A 87 6.42 10.12 12.66
CA LEU A 87 7.70 10.63 12.17
C LEU A 87 7.55 12.06 11.67
N HIS A 88 7.57 13.04 12.57
CA HIS A 88 7.56 14.45 12.22
C HIS A 88 8.96 14.90 11.76
N GLY A 89 9.06 15.70 10.70
CA GLY A 89 10.33 16.22 10.19
C GLY A 89 11.01 15.31 9.16
N VAL A 90 10.26 14.42 8.51
CA VAL A 90 10.69 13.69 7.31
C VAL A 90 10.28 14.48 6.08
N ASN A 91 11.23 14.77 5.19
CA ASN A 91 11.04 15.64 4.03
C ASN A 91 11.23 14.87 2.73
N ASP A 92 10.38 15.13 1.76
CA ASP A 92 10.72 14.84 0.37
C ASP A 92 11.66 15.96 -0.13
N LYS A 93 12.92 15.61 -0.29
CA LYS A 93 13.96 16.53 -0.76
C LYS A 93 14.14 16.52 -2.28
N ILE A 94 13.37 15.70 -2.98
CA ILE A 94 13.45 15.61 -4.43
C ILE A 94 12.95 16.91 -5.08
N ARG A 95 13.66 17.35 -6.09
CA ARG A 95 13.37 18.57 -6.87
C ARG A 95 13.43 18.22 -8.37
N GLY A 96 13.30 19.17 -9.25
CA GLY A 96 13.32 18.97 -10.70
C GLY A 96 11.95 19.22 -11.32
N ASP A 97 11.62 18.52 -12.38
CA ASP A 97 10.40 18.71 -13.16
C ASP A 97 9.12 18.49 -12.36
N GLY A 98 8.03 19.09 -12.82
CA GLY A 98 6.72 19.04 -12.21
C GLY A 98 6.49 20.01 -11.05
N ASP A 99 5.26 20.18 -10.64
CA ASP A 99 4.89 20.93 -9.43
C ASP A 99 5.04 20.08 -8.15
N ASN A 100 4.77 20.68 -6.99
CA ASN A 100 4.93 19.98 -5.72
C ASN A 100 3.91 18.84 -5.52
N HIS A 101 2.75 18.88 -6.15
CA HIS A 101 1.82 17.76 -6.14
C HIS A 101 2.34 16.58 -6.98
N MET A 102 2.89 16.87 -8.18
CA MET A 102 3.49 15.85 -9.04
C MET A 102 4.69 15.19 -8.36
N ARG A 103 5.62 16.01 -7.84
CA ARG A 103 6.78 15.50 -7.08
C ARG A 103 6.34 14.76 -5.83
N GLY A 104 5.43 15.35 -5.08
CA GLY A 104 4.95 14.77 -3.83
C GLY A 104 4.42 13.35 -3.98
N ILE A 105 3.60 13.07 -4.99
CA ILE A 105 3.09 11.70 -5.20
C ILE A 105 4.08 10.82 -5.99
N GLY A 106 4.69 11.34 -7.04
CA GLY A 106 5.56 10.57 -7.92
C GLY A 106 6.93 10.23 -7.31
N CYS A 107 7.44 11.07 -6.39
CA CYS A 107 8.70 10.84 -5.69
C CYS A 107 8.53 10.21 -4.31
N LEU A 108 7.30 10.19 -3.76
CA LEU A 108 6.99 9.73 -2.40
C LEU A 108 7.55 8.34 -2.07
N LEU A 109 7.31 7.38 -2.94
CA LEU A 109 7.76 6.01 -2.76
C LEU A 109 8.98 5.64 -3.61
N THR A 110 9.39 6.53 -4.55
CA THR A 110 10.54 6.27 -5.42
C THR A 110 11.82 6.97 -4.94
N GLY A 111 11.68 8.07 -4.20
CA GLY A 111 12.81 8.85 -3.69
C GLY A 111 13.72 9.40 -4.78
N ILE A 112 13.23 9.57 -6.02
CA ILE A 112 14.00 10.03 -7.16
C ILE A 112 13.16 10.95 -8.03
N GLU A 113 13.81 11.77 -8.86
CA GLU A 113 13.23 12.79 -9.71
C GLU A 113 12.25 12.21 -10.73
N LEU A 114 11.29 13.04 -11.14
CA LEU A 114 10.45 12.77 -12.30
C LEU A 114 11.28 12.94 -13.59
N LEU A 115 10.96 12.17 -14.61
CA LEU A 115 11.51 12.34 -15.95
C LEU A 115 10.94 13.61 -16.60
N PRO A 116 11.65 14.23 -17.52
CA PRO A 116 11.06 15.23 -18.42
C PRO A 116 9.82 14.68 -19.10
N GLY A 117 8.81 15.52 -19.25
CA GLY A 117 7.53 15.11 -19.84
C GLY A 117 6.74 16.27 -20.44
N ASN A 118 5.48 16.02 -20.68
CA ASN A 118 4.56 17.00 -21.27
C ASN A 118 3.34 17.32 -20.40
N ILE A 119 3.31 16.84 -19.16
CA ILE A 119 2.24 17.16 -18.21
C ILE A 119 2.61 18.46 -17.50
N GLN A 120 1.87 19.54 -17.84
CA GLN A 120 2.05 20.85 -17.24
C GLN A 120 1.22 20.95 -15.96
N GLY A 121 1.89 21.25 -14.85
CA GLY A 121 1.27 21.58 -13.57
C GLY A 121 1.30 23.07 -13.28
N GLY A 122 1.22 23.40 -11.99
CA GLY A 122 1.31 24.78 -11.49
C GLY A 122 2.73 25.34 -11.43
N SER A 123 3.76 24.57 -11.78
CA SER A 123 5.16 25.00 -11.84
C SER A 123 5.63 25.17 -13.28
N ASP A 124 6.84 25.73 -13.44
CA ASP A 124 7.39 26.16 -14.73
C ASP A 124 7.75 25.02 -15.67
N THR A 125 8.05 23.82 -15.16
CA THR A 125 8.51 22.69 -15.95
C THR A 125 7.48 21.56 -16.02
N PRO A 126 7.11 21.09 -17.22
CA PRO A 126 6.29 19.90 -17.37
C PRO A 126 7.01 18.65 -16.88
N ALA A 127 6.27 17.67 -16.38
CA ALA A 127 6.85 16.42 -15.88
C ALA A 127 6.31 15.20 -16.65
N GLY A 128 7.12 14.15 -16.60
CA GLY A 128 6.77 12.77 -16.93
C GLY A 128 6.65 11.92 -15.67
N TRP A 129 6.76 10.61 -15.84
CA TRP A 129 6.73 9.64 -14.76
C TRP A 129 8.03 9.64 -13.94
N SER A 130 8.02 8.97 -12.78
CA SER A 130 9.24 8.79 -11.98
C SER A 130 10.34 8.09 -12.77
N SER A 131 11.58 8.51 -12.53
CA SER A 131 12.79 7.93 -13.13
C SER A 131 13.27 6.65 -12.44
N GLY A 132 12.56 6.17 -11.40
CA GLY A 132 12.90 4.96 -10.65
C GLY A 132 11.69 4.10 -10.32
N HIS A 133 11.96 3.00 -9.63
CA HIS A 133 10.91 2.15 -9.06
C HIS A 133 10.59 2.56 -7.62
N SER A 134 9.41 2.20 -7.14
CA SER A 134 8.98 2.51 -5.78
C SER A 134 9.44 1.46 -4.77
N ILE A 135 9.52 1.83 -3.49
CA ILE A 135 10.07 0.99 -2.42
C ILE A 135 9.25 -0.29 -2.18
N ASP A 136 7.95 -0.23 -2.35
CA ASP A 136 7.06 -1.40 -2.32
C ASP A 136 7.46 -2.42 -3.39
N GLN A 137 7.80 -1.95 -4.61
CA GLN A 137 8.24 -2.79 -5.72
C GLN A 137 9.66 -3.33 -5.53
N GLU A 138 10.55 -2.57 -4.87
CA GLU A 138 11.88 -3.06 -4.46
C GLU A 138 11.75 -4.20 -3.45
N ILE A 139 10.97 -4.00 -2.38
CA ILE A 139 10.75 -5.02 -1.35
C ILE A 139 10.02 -6.23 -1.94
N LYS A 140 8.99 -6.02 -2.77
CA LYS A 140 8.32 -7.07 -3.55
C LYS A 140 9.34 -7.91 -4.32
N THR A 141 10.21 -7.25 -5.08
CA THR A 141 11.21 -7.94 -5.92
C THR A 141 12.17 -8.77 -5.08
N TYR A 142 12.58 -8.26 -3.93
CA TYR A 142 13.40 -9.00 -2.97
C TYR A 142 12.67 -10.24 -2.43
N LEU A 143 11.44 -10.08 -1.96
CA LEU A 143 10.65 -11.18 -1.38
C LEU A 143 10.34 -12.28 -2.41
N GLN A 144 10.06 -11.92 -3.66
CA GLN A 144 9.72 -12.86 -4.72
C GLN A 144 10.92 -13.71 -5.23
N LYS A 145 12.16 -13.30 -4.92
CA LYS A 145 13.36 -14.09 -5.25
C LYS A 145 13.48 -15.36 -4.41
N HIS A 146 12.90 -15.40 -3.22
CA HIS A 146 13.06 -16.50 -2.28
C HIS A 146 11.77 -17.32 -2.14
N GLU A 147 11.85 -18.62 -2.28
CA GLU A 147 10.69 -19.52 -2.20
C GLU A 147 9.93 -19.39 -0.89
N ALA A 148 10.63 -19.20 0.23
CA ALA A 148 10.03 -19.04 1.57
C ALA A 148 9.21 -17.75 1.76
N THR A 149 9.44 -16.73 0.92
CA THR A 149 8.75 -15.42 1.01
C THR A 149 7.91 -15.11 -0.21
N ARG A 150 8.01 -15.93 -1.25
CA ARG A 150 7.24 -15.77 -2.48
C ARG A 150 5.75 -15.98 -2.23
N THR A 151 4.95 -15.05 -2.75
CA THR A 151 3.50 -15.06 -2.70
C THR A 151 2.89 -15.15 -4.10
N ARG A 152 1.58 -15.43 -4.19
CA ARG A 152 0.84 -15.49 -5.45
C ARG A 152 0.94 -14.18 -6.22
N PHE A 153 0.62 -13.06 -5.54
CA PHE A 153 0.81 -11.72 -6.06
C PHE A 153 2.03 -11.12 -5.38
N GLY A 154 2.96 -10.57 -6.14
CA GLY A 154 4.14 -9.92 -5.57
C GLY A 154 3.76 -8.70 -4.75
N SER A 155 2.86 -7.87 -5.28
CA SER A 155 2.20 -6.75 -4.61
C SER A 155 0.74 -6.64 -5.07
N LEU A 156 -0.07 -5.88 -4.34
CA LEU A 156 -1.44 -5.53 -4.70
C LEU A 156 -1.67 -4.03 -4.48
N GLU A 157 -2.14 -3.37 -5.53
CA GLU A 157 -2.39 -1.94 -5.55
C GLU A 157 -3.90 -1.68 -5.52
N PHE A 158 -4.41 -1.26 -4.36
CA PHE A 158 -5.82 -0.91 -4.13
C PHE A 158 -6.02 0.58 -4.31
N GLY A 159 -7.17 0.97 -4.87
CA GLY A 159 -7.59 2.36 -5.02
C GLY A 159 -8.95 2.63 -4.42
N VAL A 160 -9.23 3.89 -4.11
CA VAL A 160 -10.55 4.41 -3.77
C VAL A 160 -10.69 5.79 -4.40
N ALA A 161 -11.60 5.92 -5.36
CA ALA A 161 -11.85 7.16 -6.10
C ALA A 161 -10.62 7.69 -6.86
N VAL A 162 -9.75 6.82 -7.33
CA VAL A 162 -8.62 7.18 -8.18
C VAL A 162 -9.10 7.27 -9.62
N PRO A 163 -8.98 8.43 -10.29
CA PRO A 163 -9.50 8.55 -11.65
C PRO A 163 -8.69 7.72 -12.66
N ASP A 164 -9.37 7.22 -13.69
CA ASP A 164 -8.79 6.39 -14.76
C ASP A 164 -7.69 7.08 -15.59
N ARG A 165 -7.59 8.40 -15.51
CA ARG A 165 -6.56 9.14 -16.25
C ARG A 165 -5.16 8.76 -15.78
N ALA A 166 -4.24 8.56 -16.71
CA ALA A 166 -2.85 8.24 -16.44
C ALA A 166 -1.98 9.52 -16.53
N ASP A 167 -1.77 10.17 -15.42
CA ASP A 167 -0.88 11.34 -15.30
C ASP A 167 -0.11 11.35 -13.97
N THR A 168 0.84 12.28 -13.85
CA THR A 168 1.76 12.39 -12.72
C THR A 168 1.10 12.73 -11.38
N TRP A 169 -0.16 13.09 -11.34
CA TRP A 169 -0.91 13.29 -10.10
C TRP A 169 -1.63 12.04 -9.61
N THR A 170 -1.67 10.98 -10.43
CA THR A 170 -2.53 9.82 -10.19
C THR A 170 -1.78 8.55 -9.80
N ARG A 171 -0.44 8.56 -9.83
CA ARG A 171 0.37 7.34 -9.63
C ARG A 171 1.47 7.55 -8.61
N MET A 172 1.47 6.71 -7.57
CA MET A 172 2.53 6.67 -6.56
C MET A 172 3.42 5.42 -6.67
N VAL A 173 2.93 4.36 -7.32
CA VAL A 173 3.63 3.07 -7.46
C VAL A 173 4.25 2.95 -8.83
N TYR A 174 5.51 2.50 -8.88
CA TYR A 174 6.29 2.37 -10.12
C TYR A 174 7.07 1.05 -10.13
N ALA A 175 6.85 0.24 -11.16
CA ALA A 175 7.61 -1.01 -11.39
C ALA A 175 9.05 -0.74 -11.87
N GLY A 176 9.36 0.49 -12.28
CA GLY A 176 10.66 0.91 -12.80
C GLY A 176 10.58 2.30 -13.40
N PRO A 177 11.68 2.80 -13.97
CA PRO A 177 11.69 4.08 -14.68
C PRO A 177 10.61 4.14 -15.75
N ASN A 178 9.77 5.18 -15.70
CA ASN A 178 8.68 5.37 -16.66
C ASN A 178 7.65 4.21 -16.73
N LYS A 179 7.46 3.50 -15.60
CA LYS A 179 6.56 2.34 -15.52
C LYS A 179 5.62 2.46 -14.32
N PRO A 180 4.64 3.38 -14.38
CA PRO A 180 3.64 3.50 -13.32
C PRO A 180 2.77 2.25 -13.23
N ILE A 181 2.25 1.99 -12.04
CA ILE A 181 1.26 0.94 -11.78
C ILE A 181 -0.03 1.61 -11.33
N ALA A 182 -1.14 1.32 -12.02
CA ALA A 182 -2.45 1.80 -11.63
C ALA A 182 -2.98 1.03 -10.42
N PRO A 183 -3.54 1.71 -9.42
CA PRO A 183 -4.33 1.03 -8.41
C PRO A 183 -5.67 0.55 -9.02
N VAL A 184 -6.18 -0.57 -8.51
CA VAL A 184 -7.52 -1.06 -8.84
C VAL A 184 -8.50 -0.45 -7.85
N ASP A 185 -9.33 0.49 -8.29
CA ASP A 185 -10.29 1.23 -7.45
C ASP A 185 -11.71 0.65 -7.46
N ASP A 186 -12.06 -0.14 -8.48
CA ASP A 186 -13.27 -0.97 -8.48
C ASP A 186 -13.09 -2.22 -7.60
N PRO A 187 -13.80 -2.33 -6.45
CA PRO A 187 -13.69 -3.50 -5.57
C PRO A 187 -14.17 -4.79 -6.23
N TYR A 188 -15.05 -4.74 -7.22
CA TYR A 188 -15.48 -5.94 -7.94
C TYR A 188 -14.40 -6.45 -8.89
N GLN A 189 -13.66 -5.55 -9.57
CA GLN A 189 -12.48 -5.92 -10.36
C GLN A 189 -11.40 -6.50 -9.46
N MET A 190 -11.12 -5.86 -8.30
CA MET A 190 -10.16 -6.39 -7.34
C MET A 190 -10.59 -7.76 -6.81
N PHE A 191 -11.88 -7.95 -6.49
CA PHE A 191 -12.43 -9.25 -6.11
C PHE A 191 -12.20 -10.31 -7.19
N HIS A 192 -12.47 -9.97 -8.45
CA HIS A 192 -12.19 -10.86 -9.58
C HIS A 192 -10.71 -11.19 -9.72
N LYS A 193 -9.83 -10.21 -9.55
CA LYS A 193 -8.38 -10.42 -9.55
C LYS A 193 -7.96 -11.42 -8.47
N LEU A 194 -8.50 -11.29 -7.26
CA LEU A 194 -8.14 -12.14 -6.11
C LEU A 194 -8.78 -13.53 -6.14
N TYR A 195 -10.07 -13.62 -6.47
CA TYR A 195 -10.91 -14.80 -6.28
C TYR A 195 -11.60 -15.30 -7.55
N GLY A 196 -11.44 -14.64 -8.69
CA GLY A 196 -12.02 -15.03 -9.97
C GLY A 196 -11.66 -16.47 -10.32
N ARG A 197 -12.60 -17.21 -10.88
CA ARG A 197 -12.46 -18.63 -11.16
C ARG A 197 -11.32 -18.87 -12.14
N MET A 198 -10.29 -19.53 -11.67
CA MET A 198 -9.14 -19.98 -12.46
C MET A 198 -9.47 -21.17 -13.38
N LYS A 199 -10.73 -21.35 -13.77
CA LYS A 199 -11.14 -22.46 -14.66
C LYS A 199 -10.62 -22.30 -16.09
N ASP A 200 -10.13 -21.13 -16.48
CA ASP A 200 -9.69 -20.84 -17.84
C ASP A 200 -8.30 -20.19 -17.89
N GLN A 201 -7.32 -20.75 -17.16
CA GLN A 201 -5.93 -20.24 -17.24
C GLN A 201 -5.37 -20.23 -18.66
N GLU A 202 -5.68 -21.24 -19.47
CA GLU A 202 -5.23 -21.32 -20.87
C GLU A 202 -5.95 -20.26 -21.73
N THR A 203 -7.25 -20.11 -21.57
CA THR A 203 -8.04 -19.09 -22.28
C THR A 203 -7.62 -17.69 -21.87
N LEU A 204 -7.41 -17.44 -20.57
CA LEU A 204 -6.95 -16.13 -20.08
C LEU A 204 -5.54 -15.81 -20.58
N LYS A 205 -4.64 -16.79 -20.59
CA LYS A 205 -3.30 -16.63 -21.16
C LYS A 205 -3.35 -16.26 -22.64
N SER A 206 -4.18 -16.95 -23.43
CA SER A 206 -4.38 -16.66 -24.85
C SER A 206 -4.92 -15.24 -25.08
N VAL A 207 -5.90 -14.80 -24.26
CA VAL A 207 -6.45 -13.45 -24.32
C VAL A 207 -5.40 -12.38 -23.95
N LEU A 208 -4.55 -12.65 -22.95
CA LEU A 208 -3.49 -11.73 -22.54
C LEU A 208 -2.39 -11.63 -23.61
N ASP A 209 -2.04 -12.74 -24.26
CA ASP A 209 -1.08 -12.75 -25.39
C ASP A 209 -1.62 -11.95 -26.58
N GLU A 210 -2.90 -12.11 -26.97
CA GLU A 210 -3.59 -11.30 -28.00
C GLU A 210 -3.62 -9.83 -27.63
N LEU A 211 -3.98 -9.51 -26.37
CA LEU A 211 -4.04 -8.15 -25.89
C LEU A 211 -2.67 -7.45 -25.94
N GLN A 212 -1.59 -8.14 -25.58
CA GLN A 212 -0.24 -7.60 -25.71
C GLN A 212 0.13 -7.27 -27.17
N GLU A 213 -0.22 -8.13 -28.09
CA GLU A 213 0.03 -7.89 -29.52
C GLU A 213 -0.78 -6.70 -30.04
N ASP A 214 -2.02 -6.56 -29.64
CA ASP A 214 -2.87 -5.45 -30.01
C ASP A 214 -2.41 -4.12 -29.41
N LEU A 215 -2.01 -4.13 -28.13
CA LEU A 215 -1.42 -2.95 -27.47
C LEU A 215 -0.15 -2.48 -28.19
N LYS A 216 0.72 -3.39 -28.65
CA LYS A 216 1.90 -3.05 -29.46
C LYS A 216 1.54 -2.39 -30.79
N LYS A 217 0.52 -2.91 -31.49
CA LYS A 217 0.04 -2.34 -32.75
C LYS A 217 -0.52 -0.92 -32.56
N VAL A 218 -1.39 -0.74 -31.56
CA VAL A 218 -1.99 0.56 -31.23
C VAL A 218 -0.93 1.55 -30.80
N ARG A 219 0.02 1.15 -29.96
CA ARG A 219 1.13 1.99 -29.50
C ARG A 219 1.98 2.56 -30.64
N ALA A 220 2.10 1.84 -31.75
CA ALA A 220 2.86 2.30 -32.91
C ALA A 220 2.21 3.49 -33.66
N VAL A 221 0.91 3.70 -33.49
CA VAL A 221 0.11 4.68 -34.28
C VAL A 221 -0.46 5.84 -33.45
N VAL A 222 -0.44 5.75 -32.10
CA VAL A 222 -1.02 6.78 -31.22
C VAL A 222 0.01 7.82 -30.76
N GLY A 223 -0.48 8.95 -30.26
CA GLY A 223 0.32 10.06 -29.70
C GLY A 223 1.01 9.72 -28.39
N ALA A 224 1.83 10.64 -27.88
CA ALA A 224 2.64 10.41 -26.66
C ALA A 224 1.78 10.25 -25.39
N GLU A 225 0.62 10.90 -25.32
CA GLU A 225 -0.30 10.80 -24.18
C GLU A 225 -0.98 9.43 -24.12
N ASP A 226 -1.52 8.98 -25.26
CA ASP A 226 -2.15 7.66 -25.37
C ASP A 226 -1.15 6.52 -25.15
N ARG A 227 0.12 6.70 -25.56
CA ARG A 227 1.18 5.72 -25.29
C ARG A 227 1.39 5.47 -23.80
N ARG A 228 1.26 6.50 -22.95
CA ARG A 228 1.38 6.33 -21.49
C ARG A 228 0.28 5.45 -20.92
N VAL A 229 -0.96 5.68 -21.35
CA VAL A 229 -2.09 4.82 -20.95
C VAL A 229 -1.87 3.38 -21.42
N LEU A 230 -1.41 3.20 -22.65
CA LEU A 230 -1.11 1.86 -23.20
C LEU A 230 0.05 1.17 -22.47
N ASP A 231 1.09 1.91 -22.07
CA ASP A 231 2.22 1.36 -21.31
C ASP A 231 1.77 0.90 -19.92
N GLU A 232 0.85 1.62 -19.28
CA GLU A 232 0.24 1.23 -18.01
C GLU A 232 -0.58 -0.06 -18.16
N HIS A 233 -1.43 -0.15 -19.19
CA HIS A 233 -2.15 -1.39 -19.48
C HIS A 233 -1.23 -2.56 -19.81
N ALA A 234 -0.16 -2.34 -20.55
CA ALA A 234 0.82 -3.38 -20.86
C ALA A 234 1.57 -3.88 -19.63
N ASN A 235 1.84 -3.00 -18.65
CA ASN A 235 2.41 -3.42 -17.37
C ASN A 235 1.42 -4.26 -16.56
N PHE A 236 0.15 -3.85 -16.49
CA PHE A 236 -0.92 -4.62 -15.85
C PHE A 236 -1.05 -6.04 -16.45
N VAL A 237 -1.05 -6.14 -17.79
CA VAL A 237 -1.11 -7.44 -18.48
C VAL A 237 0.07 -8.33 -18.12
N ARG A 238 1.31 -7.78 -18.10
CA ARG A 238 2.52 -8.55 -17.71
C ARG A 238 2.47 -9.03 -16.27
N GLU A 239 2.02 -8.20 -15.34
CA GLU A 239 1.90 -8.60 -13.94
C GLU A 239 0.87 -9.70 -13.78
N THR A 240 -0.28 -9.58 -14.46
CA THR A 240 -1.31 -10.63 -14.47
C THR A 240 -0.76 -11.97 -15.02
N GLU A 241 0.09 -11.96 -16.04
CA GLU A 241 0.74 -13.17 -16.54
C GLU A 241 1.71 -13.80 -15.52
N LEU A 242 2.49 -12.97 -14.82
CA LEU A 242 3.40 -13.44 -13.78
C LEU A 242 2.61 -14.05 -12.60
N GLU A 243 1.50 -13.45 -12.26
CA GLU A 243 0.57 -13.92 -11.23
C GLU A 243 -0.02 -15.29 -11.58
N LEU A 244 -0.44 -15.50 -12.84
CA LEU A 244 -0.94 -16.77 -13.33
C LEU A 244 0.09 -17.90 -13.25
N LYS A 245 1.38 -17.60 -13.46
CA LYS A 245 2.48 -18.57 -13.34
C LYS A 245 2.76 -19.01 -11.90
N ASN A 246 2.38 -18.20 -10.91
CA ASN A 246 2.69 -18.42 -9.49
C ASN A 246 1.55 -19.06 -8.69
N THR A 247 0.48 -19.53 -9.32
CA THR A 247 -0.74 -19.95 -8.64
C THR A 247 -0.62 -21.29 -7.93
N LYS A 248 -0.70 -21.27 -6.60
CA LYS A 248 -1.10 -22.40 -5.76
C LYS A 248 -2.56 -22.18 -5.35
N THR A 249 -3.42 -23.13 -5.63
CA THR A 249 -4.88 -23.02 -5.66
C THR A 249 -5.58 -23.29 -4.32
N ASP A 250 -5.03 -22.94 -3.17
CA ASP A 250 -5.73 -23.21 -1.91
C ASP A 250 -6.07 -21.92 -1.14
N VAL A 251 -7.37 -21.62 -1.06
CA VAL A 251 -7.90 -20.47 -0.33
C VAL A 251 -8.31 -20.94 1.06
N GLY A 252 -7.34 -21.03 1.97
CA GLY A 252 -7.57 -21.47 3.35
C GLY A 252 -8.22 -20.43 4.27
N HIS A 253 -8.92 -19.40 3.73
CA HIS A 253 -9.56 -18.32 4.51
C HIS A 253 -10.98 -18.03 3.99
N ALA A 254 -11.77 -17.33 4.81
CA ALA A 254 -13.10 -16.86 4.40
C ALA A 254 -12.98 -15.80 3.30
N VAL A 255 -13.61 -16.04 2.16
CA VAL A 255 -13.66 -15.06 1.05
C VAL A 255 -14.54 -13.89 1.50
N PRO A 256 -14.07 -12.63 1.39
CA PRO A 256 -14.88 -11.46 1.74
C PRO A 256 -16.15 -11.37 0.91
N GLU A 257 -17.27 -11.05 1.55
CA GLU A 257 -18.52 -10.77 0.86
C GLU A 257 -18.59 -9.30 0.48
N LEU A 258 -18.85 -9.02 -0.79
CA LEU A 258 -19.02 -7.66 -1.28
C LEU A 258 -20.50 -7.27 -1.32
N VAL A 259 -20.80 -6.03 -0.92
CA VAL A 259 -22.14 -5.46 -1.12
C VAL A 259 -22.36 -5.28 -2.62
N PRO A 260 -23.41 -5.85 -3.22
CA PRO A 260 -23.61 -5.79 -4.66
C PRO A 260 -24.09 -4.41 -5.12
N GLY A 261 -23.68 -3.99 -6.34
CA GLY A 261 -24.20 -2.82 -7.04
C GLY A 261 -23.76 -1.46 -6.50
N VAL A 262 -22.72 -1.39 -5.69
CA VAL A 262 -22.13 -0.12 -5.24
C VAL A 262 -21.37 0.50 -6.40
N LYS A 263 -21.78 1.67 -6.85
CA LYS A 263 -21.14 2.41 -7.96
C LYS A 263 -19.97 3.25 -7.45
N GLU A 264 -18.99 3.46 -8.31
CA GLU A 264 -17.87 4.37 -8.07
C GLU A 264 -18.32 5.84 -8.17
N GLU A 265 -19.13 6.26 -7.22
CA GLU A 265 -19.66 7.61 -7.10
C GLU A 265 -19.19 8.25 -5.80
N ASN A 266 -19.07 9.58 -5.80
CA ASN A 266 -18.55 10.34 -4.67
C ASN A 266 -19.20 9.96 -3.33
N ASP A 267 -20.52 9.81 -3.28
CA ASP A 267 -21.26 9.56 -2.04
C ASP A 267 -21.09 8.11 -1.54
N ASN A 268 -20.59 7.21 -2.38
CA ASN A 268 -20.31 5.81 -2.05
C ASN A 268 -18.87 5.56 -1.57
N ILE A 269 -18.00 6.58 -1.58
CA ILE A 269 -16.59 6.45 -1.17
C ILE A 269 -16.40 5.77 0.18
N PRO A 270 -17.18 6.08 1.25
CA PRO A 270 -17.05 5.36 2.51
C PRO A 270 -17.32 3.86 2.41
N GLN A 271 -18.26 3.46 1.56
CA GLN A 271 -18.58 2.05 1.32
C GLN A 271 -17.51 1.37 0.47
N LEU A 272 -17.06 2.03 -0.60
CA LEU A 272 -15.96 1.54 -1.46
C LEU A 272 -14.68 1.37 -0.65
N SER A 273 -14.35 2.32 0.24
CA SER A 273 -13.22 2.23 1.16
C SER A 273 -13.27 0.97 2.02
N LYS A 274 -14.42 0.68 2.64
CA LYS A 274 -14.60 -0.53 3.44
C LYS A 274 -14.44 -1.79 2.61
N MET A 275 -15.05 -1.85 1.42
CA MET A 275 -14.93 -3.00 0.53
C MET A 275 -13.48 -3.28 0.13
N GLN A 276 -12.72 -2.24 -0.24
CA GLN A 276 -11.29 -2.37 -0.58
C GLN A 276 -10.46 -2.82 0.63
N ILE A 277 -10.73 -2.27 1.82
CA ILE A 277 -10.04 -2.71 3.05
C ILE A 277 -10.34 -4.18 3.37
N GLU A 278 -11.58 -4.65 3.24
CA GLU A 278 -11.92 -6.06 3.47
C GLU A 278 -11.20 -6.99 2.47
N LEU A 279 -11.13 -6.60 1.19
CA LEU A 279 -10.38 -7.35 0.18
C LEU A 279 -8.88 -7.36 0.48
N LEU A 280 -8.32 -6.23 0.93
CA LEU A 280 -6.93 -6.11 1.33
C LEU A 280 -6.64 -7.04 2.52
N VAL A 281 -7.44 -7.00 3.59
CA VAL A 281 -7.29 -7.88 4.76
C VAL A 281 -7.41 -9.34 4.35
N GLY A 282 -8.41 -9.70 3.54
CA GLY A 282 -8.60 -11.05 3.01
C GLY A 282 -7.39 -11.54 2.21
N SER A 283 -6.80 -10.68 1.38
CA SER A 283 -5.61 -11.03 0.59
C SER A 283 -4.37 -11.33 1.45
N LEU A 284 -4.22 -10.61 2.57
CA LEU A 284 -3.13 -10.85 3.54
C LEU A 284 -3.38 -12.11 4.38
N ALA A 285 -4.63 -12.37 4.78
CA ALA A 285 -5.04 -13.59 5.48
C ALA A 285 -4.75 -14.84 4.64
N ALA A 286 -4.99 -14.75 3.33
CA ALA A 286 -4.68 -15.80 2.36
C ALA A 286 -3.19 -15.94 2.03
N ASP A 287 -2.33 -15.07 2.53
CA ASP A 287 -0.94 -14.92 2.10
C ASP A 287 -0.81 -14.76 0.57
N PHE A 288 -1.81 -14.12 -0.05
CA PHE A 288 -1.78 -13.83 -1.49
C PHE A 288 -0.71 -12.82 -1.84
N THR A 289 -0.48 -11.86 -0.95
CA THR A 289 0.61 -10.89 -1.01
C THR A 289 1.13 -10.56 0.38
N ARG A 290 2.31 -9.95 0.46
CA ARG A 290 2.87 -9.35 1.68
C ARG A 290 3.11 -7.87 1.54
N ILE A 291 2.92 -7.33 0.35
CA ILE A 291 3.09 -5.92 0.02
C ILE A 291 1.80 -5.41 -0.62
N ALA A 292 1.20 -4.40 -0.04
CA ALA A 292 0.02 -3.76 -0.61
C ALA A 292 0.10 -2.23 -0.50
N THR A 293 -0.57 -1.55 -1.42
CA THR A 293 -0.82 -0.11 -1.33
C THR A 293 -2.32 0.15 -1.39
N LEU A 294 -2.77 1.20 -0.72
CA LEU A 294 -4.15 1.70 -0.78
C LEU A 294 -4.11 3.21 -1.04
N GLN A 295 -4.45 3.61 -2.25
CA GLN A 295 -4.44 5.01 -2.65
C GLN A 295 -5.85 5.59 -2.61
N TYR A 296 -6.04 6.65 -1.83
CA TYR A 296 -7.26 7.47 -1.86
C TYR A 296 -7.08 8.63 -2.82
N ASP A 297 -7.97 8.75 -3.82
CA ASP A 297 -7.99 9.83 -4.80
C ASP A 297 -6.61 9.99 -5.50
N ARG A 298 -6.35 11.15 -6.04
CA ARG A 298 -5.09 11.58 -6.65
C ARG A 298 -4.49 12.74 -5.85
N SER A 299 -3.27 13.13 -6.15
CA SER A 299 -2.54 14.21 -5.49
C SER A 299 -3.31 15.55 -5.43
N VAL A 300 -4.06 15.90 -6.47
CA VAL A 300 -4.97 17.06 -6.50
C VAL A 300 -6.42 16.63 -6.32
N GLY A 301 -6.66 15.70 -5.40
CA GLY A 301 -7.95 15.06 -5.17
C GLY A 301 -9.05 16.02 -4.79
N GLY A 302 -10.12 16.02 -5.59
CA GLY A 302 -11.25 16.94 -5.44
C GLY A 302 -12.49 16.34 -4.80
N THR A 303 -12.38 15.19 -4.16
CA THR A 303 -13.49 14.50 -3.49
C THR A 303 -14.25 15.43 -2.56
N LYS A 304 -15.58 15.42 -2.69
CA LYS A 304 -16.51 16.17 -1.82
C LYS A 304 -17.01 15.24 -0.73
N MET A 305 -16.57 15.45 0.50
CA MET A 305 -16.95 14.58 1.61
C MET A 305 -18.31 14.95 2.22
N LYS A 306 -19.37 14.79 1.42
CA LYS A 306 -20.74 15.14 1.82
C LYS A 306 -21.23 14.36 3.04
N TRP A 307 -20.74 13.13 3.25
CA TRP A 307 -21.01 12.36 4.46
C TRP A 307 -20.44 12.97 5.74
N LEU A 308 -19.54 13.96 5.63
CA LEU A 308 -19.05 14.80 6.73
C LEU A 308 -19.73 16.17 6.80
N GLY A 309 -20.72 16.42 5.92
CA GLY A 309 -21.37 17.72 5.77
C GLY A 309 -20.48 18.76 5.05
N ILE A 310 -19.60 18.30 4.12
CA ILE A 310 -18.66 19.16 3.38
C ILE A 310 -18.97 19.06 1.90
N ASP A 311 -19.43 20.15 1.29
CA ASP A 311 -19.81 20.24 -0.12
C ASP A 311 -18.67 20.74 -1.02
N GLU A 312 -17.64 21.37 -0.46
CA GLU A 312 -16.47 21.83 -1.18
C GLU A 312 -15.53 20.65 -1.50
N GLY A 313 -14.84 20.74 -2.63
CA GLY A 313 -13.81 19.77 -2.97
C GLY A 313 -12.60 19.85 -2.05
N HIS A 314 -12.04 18.72 -1.67
CA HIS A 314 -10.91 18.62 -0.72
C HIS A 314 -9.72 19.48 -1.18
N HIS A 315 -9.31 19.38 -2.46
CA HIS A 315 -8.19 20.18 -3.01
C HIS A 315 -8.46 21.69 -2.90
N SER A 316 -9.67 22.16 -3.23
CA SER A 316 -10.00 23.58 -3.12
C SER A 316 -9.92 24.06 -1.65
N LEU A 317 -10.43 23.27 -0.70
CA LEU A 317 -10.31 23.57 0.72
C LEU A 317 -8.86 23.61 1.20
N SER A 318 -7.99 22.73 0.68
CA SER A 318 -6.60 22.64 1.11
C SER A 318 -5.79 23.91 0.81
N HIS A 319 -6.25 24.74 -0.14
CA HIS A 319 -5.65 26.04 -0.48
C HIS A 319 -6.06 27.18 0.45
N GLU A 320 -7.08 26.98 1.28
CA GLU A 320 -7.55 28.03 2.18
C GLU A 320 -6.48 28.40 3.23
N PRO A 321 -6.33 29.71 3.56
CA PRO A 321 -5.32 30.15 4.50
C PRO A 321 -5.61 29.62 5.92
N ASP A 322 -4.58 29.55 6.75
CA ASP A 322 -4.68 29.10 8.15
C ASP A 322 -5.63 29.97 8.99
N SER A 323 -5.81 31.22 8.62
CA SER A 323 -6.73 32.15 9.26
C SER A 323 -8.20 31.86 8.98
N ASN A 324 -8.51 31.03 7.95
CA ASN A 324 -9.88 30.61 7.69
C ASN A 324 -10.22 29.40 8.59
N GLU A 325 -10.65 29.68 9.83
CA GLU A 325 -10.96 28.66 10.84
C GLU A 325 -12.04 27.66 10.38
N ALA A 326 -13.01 28.13 9.59
CA ALA A 326 -14.05 27.26 9.06
C ALA A 326 -13.48 26.21 8.09
N ALA A 327 -12.60 26.64 7.18
CA ALA A 327 -11.91 25.72 6.27
C ALA A 327 -10.97 24.78 7.02
N GLN A 328 -10.18 25.29 7.99
CA GLN A 328 -9.30 24.45 8.81
C GLN A 328 -10.07 23.40 9.63
N THR A 329 -11.28 23.74 10.10
CA THR A 329 -12.16 22.80 10.80
C THR A 329 -12.64 21.71 9.83
N LYS A 330 -13.04 22.04 8.60
CA LYS A 330 -13.44 21.07 7.57
C LYS A 330 -12.27 20.17 7.19
N LEU A 331 -11.08 20.73 6.93
CA LEU A 331 -9.87 19.97 6.64
C LEU A 331 -9.49 19.01 7.78
N THR A 332 -9.64 19.46 9.04
CA THR A 332 -9.41 18.58 10.19
C THR A 332 -10.37 17.40 10.21
N LYS A 333 -11.66 17.59 9.87
CA LYS A 333 -12.63 16.49 9.74
C LYS A 333 -12.27 15.54 8.59
N ILE A 334 -11.82 16.07 7.45
CA ILE A 334 -11.38 15.29 6.30
C ILE A 334 -10.17 14.42 6.68
N ASN A 335 -9.12 15.02 7.24
CA ASN A 335 -7.93 14.29 7.65
C ASN A 335 -8.26 13.25 8.74
N ARG A 336 -9.17 13.57 9.68
CA ARG A 336 -9.66 12.63 10.70
C ARG A 336 -10.38 11.44 10.07
N TRP A 337 -11.19 11.66 9.03
CA TRP A 337 -11.85 10.56 8.31
C TRP A 337 -10.83 9.58 7.72
N TYR A 338 -9.73 10.06 7.15
CA TYR A 338 -8.65 9.18 6.70
C TYR A 338 -8.03 8.39 7.88
N ALA A 339 -7.79 9.04 9.02
CA ALA A 339 -7.32 8.35 10.23
C ALA A 339 -8.31 7.26 10.69
N GLU A 340 -9.63 7.48 10.56
CA GLU A 340 -10.66 6.49 10.84
C GLU A 340 -10.57 5.27 9.89
N GLN A 341 -10.22 5.48 8.61
CA GLN A 341 -10.00 4.36 7.68
C GLN A 341 -8.75 3.56 8.05
N ILE A 342 -7.67 4.23 8.49
CA ILE A 342 -6.47 3.56 9.00
C ILE A 342 -6.78 2.77 10.27
N ALA A 343 -7.53 3.35 11.20
CA ALA A 343 -7.97 2.68 12.42
C ALA A 343 -8.86 1.47 12.11
N TYR A 344 -9.76 1.58 11.14
CA TYR A 344 -10.58 0.46 10.67
C TYR A 344 -9.71 -0.66 10.09
N LEU A 345 -8.76 -0.35 9.21
CA LEU A 345 -7.82 -1.33 8.66
C LEU A 345 -7.02 -2.02 9.78
N ALA A 346 -6.45 -1.25 10.72
CA ALA A 346 -5.70 -1.80 11.83
C ALA A 346 -6.56 -2.72 12.72
N LYS A 347 -7.81 -2.32 13.00
CA LYS A 347 -8.77 -3.13 13.73
C LYS A 347 -9.06 -4.45 13.02
N ARG A 348 -9.35 -4.42 11.72
CA ARG A 348 -9.63 -5.62 10.94
C ARG A 348 -8.44 -6.59 10.92
N LEU A 349 -7.21 -6.06 10.79
CA LEU A 349 -6.00 -6.87 10.89
C LEU A 349 -5.80 -7.46 12.30
N GLN A 350 -6.13 -6.71 13.36
CA GLN A 350 -6.07 -7.18 14.75
C GLN A 350 -7.09 -8.28 15.04
N GLU A 351 -8.29 -8.18 14.46
CA GLU A 351 -9.37 -9.17 14.60
C GLU A 351 -9.16 -10.44 13.75
N THR A 352 -8.22 -10.41 12.79
CA THR A 352 -7.94 -11.53 11.90
C THR A 352 -6.75 -12.33 12.41
N PRO A 353 -6.94 -13.61 12.84
CA PRO A 353 -5.86 -14.46 13.30
C PRO A 353 -4.83 -14.75 12.19
N GLU A 354 -3.56 -14.89 12.58
CA GLU A 354 -2.58 -15.50 11.66
C GLU A 354 -2.94 -16.97 11.40
N PRO A 355 -2.85 -17.44 10.14
CA PRO A 355 -3.18 -18.82 9.80
C PRO A 355 -2.37 -19.89 10.54
N ASP A 356 -1.17 -19.53 11.02
CA ASP A 356 -0.28 -20.42 11.78
C ASP A 356 -0.49 -20.35 13.30
N GLY A 357 -1.46 -19.55 13.77
CA GLY A 357 -1.76 -19.35 15.19
C GLY A 357 -0.76 -18.47 15.94
N SER A 358 0.16 -17.77 15.26
CA SER A 358 1.22 -16.94 15.89
C SER A 358 0.73 -15.56 16.35
N GLY A 359 -0.56 -15.35 16.49
CA GLY A 359 -1.18 -14.07 16.88
C GLY A 359 -2.20 -13.61 15.87
N ASN A 360 -2.21 -12.33 15.57
CA ASN A 360 -3.10 -11.72 14.55
C ASN A 360 -2.29 -11.04 13.44
N LEU A 361 -2.97 -10.69 12.34
CA LEU A 361 -2.30 -10.11 11.19
C LEU A 361 -1.59 -8.78 11.51
N LEU A 362 -2.13 -7.97 12.43
CA LEU A 362 -1.53 -6.69 12.82
C LEU A 362 -0.18 -6.88 13.52
N ASP A 363 0.05 -8.01 14.22
CA ASP A 363 1.31 -8.31 14.90
C ASP A 363 2.49 -8.40 13.91
N ASN A 364 2.21 -8.76 12.66
CA ASN A 364 3.21 -8.97 11.61
C ASN A 364 3.06 -7.99 10.44
N THR A 365 2.18 -7.01 10.55
CA THR A 365 1.92 -6.01 9.50
C THR A 365 2.31 -4.62 9.99
N THR A 366 3.01 -3.88 9.14
CA THR A 366 3.23 -2.44 9.28
C THR A 366 2.35 -1.70 8.29
N ILE A 367 1.44 -0.88 8.78
CA ILE A 367 0.67 0.07 7.99
C ILE A 367 1.43 1.39 8.03
N ILE A 368 1.65 2.01 6.88
CA ILE A 368 2.20 3.37 6.76
C ILE A 368 1.12 4.27 6.17
N TRP A 369 0.65 5.24 6.91
CA TRP A 369 -0.17 6.32 6.40
C TRP A 369 0.70 7.51 6.01
N THR A 370 0.57 7.97 4.78
CA THR A 370 1.38 9.07 4.23
C THR A 370 0.55 9.97 3.31
N ASN A 371 1.15 11.08 2.88
CA ASN A 371 0.56 12.11 2.05
C ASN A 371 1.65 12.70 1.13
N GLU A 372 1.28 13.33 0.03
CA GLU A 372 2.23 13.97 -0.88
C GLU A 372 2.75 15.31 -0.38
N LEU A 373 2.01 15.97 0.53
CA LEU A 373 2.36 17.28 1.08
C LEU A 373 2.36 17.24 2.60
N GLY A 374 3.24 17.99 3.22
CA GLY A 374 3.19 18.25 4.66
C GLY A 374 2.03 19.18 5.05
N LYS A 375 1.67 20.12 4.13
CA LYS A 375 0.58 21.06 4.32
C LYS A 375 0.06 21.53 2.96
N GLY A 376 -1.27 21.52 2.78
CA GLY A 376 -1.91 21.78 1.50
C GLY A 376 -1.68 23.20 0.97
N ASN A 377 -2.00 24.25 1.74
CA ASN A 377 -1.96 25.63 1.25
C ASN A 377 -0.56 26.17 0.93
N SER A 378 0.47 25.55 1.44
CA SER A 378 1.87 25.92 1.14
C SER A 378 2.53 24.99 0.12
N HIS A 379 1.85 23.92 -0.28
CA HIS A 379 2.39 22.86 -1.13
C HIS A 379 3.77 22.36 -0.69
N THR A 380 4.00 22.34 0.65
CA THR A 380 5.34 22.00 1.15
C THR A 380 5.61 20.51 1.05
N LEU A 381 6.80 20.19 0.58
CA LEU A 381 7.39 18.85 0.61
C LEU A 381 8.18 18.57 1.90
N ASN A 382 8.16 19.50 2.85
CA ASN A 382 8.69 19.30 4.19
C ASN A 382 7.62 18.73 5.10
N ASP A 383 8.06 18.03 6.14
CA ASP A 383 7.19 17.43 7.16
C ASP A 383 6.09 16.53 6.56
N ILE A 384 6.45 15.76 5.52
CA ILE A 384 5.55 14.77 4.92
C ILE A 384 5.06 13.82 6.03
N PRO A 385 3.74 13.63 6.15
CA PRO A 385 3.20 12.71 7.15
C PRO A 385 3.67 11.28 6.90
N PHE A 386 4.35 10.71 7.89
CA PHE A 386 4.61 9.29 7.97
C PHE A 386 4.18 8.80 9.35
N VAL A 387 3.07 8.08 9.37
CA VAL A 387 2.48 7.49 10.57
C VAL A 387 2.45 5.98 10.38
N LEU A 388 3.14 5.26 11.25
CA LEU A 388 3.22 3.81 11.18
C LEU A 388 2.35 3.20 12.28
N VAL A 389 1.59 2.15 11.93
CA VAL A 389 0.71 1.41 12.85
C VAL A 389 0.92 -0.07 12.68
N GLY A 390 1.01 -0.82 13.78
CA GLY A 390 1.03 -2.29 13.77
C GLY A 390 2.17 -2.90 14.54
N GLY A 391 2.51 -4.17 14.21
CA GLY A 391 3.55 -4.94 14.88
C GLY A 391 4.96 -4.42 14.62
N GLY A 392 5.08 -3.58 13.61
CA GLY A 392 6.34 -2.99 13.21
C GLY A 392 7.28 -3.97 12.53
N LEU A 393 8.28 -3.40 11.92
CA LEU A 393 9.43 -4.11 11.43
C LEU A 393 10.47 -4.24 12.58
N PRO A 394 11.37 -5.22 12.59
CA PRO A 394 12.26 -5.46 13.73
C PRO A 394 13.22 -4.30 14.03
N ASN A 395 13.44 -3.41 13.08
CA ASN A 395 14.25 -2.20 13.22
C ASN A 395 13.43 -0.93 13.53
N PHE A 396 12.13 -1.08 13.90
CA PHE A 396 11.25 0.02 14.28
C PHE A 396 10.70 -0.19 15.70
N GLN A 397 11.01 0.72 16.61
CA GLN A 397 10.40 0.74 17.93
C GLN A 397 9.10 1.55 17.87
N MET A 398 7.98 0.88 18.08
CA MET A 398 6.66 1.48 18.11
C MET A 398 6.32 2.12 19.46
N GLY A 399 5.13 2.72 19.59
CA GLY A 399 4.64 3.33 20.82
C GLY A 399 5.25 4.69 21.12
N ARG A 400 5.67 5.47 20.10
CA ARG A 400 6.32 6.77 20.31
C ARG A 400 6.11 7.77 19.20
N SER A 401 6.30 9.04 19.54
CA SER A 401 6.34 10.16 18.61
C SER A 401 7.78 10.64 18.46
N LEU A 402 8.26 10.79 17.23
CA LEU A 402 9.61 11.28 16.93
C LEU A 402 9.54 12.60 16.15
N LYS A 403 10.45 13.53 16.51
CA LYS A 403 10.64 14.79 15.80
C LYS A 403 12.06 14.89 15.29
N MET A 404 12.20 14.91 13.98
CA MET A 404 13.48 14.94 13.26
C MET A 404 13.76 16.34 12.73
N LYS A 405 15.00 16.59 12.31
CA LYS A 405 15.44 17.88 11.78
C LYS A 405 15.52 17.86 10.24
N GLY A 406 14.39 17.61 9.57
CA GLY A 406 14.33 17.66 8.10
C GLY A 406 15.14 16.56 7.43
N VAL A 407 14.98 15.29 7.84
CA VAL A 407 15.63 14.13 7.21
C VAL A 407 15.01 13.79 5.87
N ALA A 408 15.84 13.36 4.91
CA ALA A 408 15.33 12.89 3.62
C ALA A 408 14.50 11.61 3.78
N HIS A 409 13.34 11.54 3.13
CA HIS A 409 12.47 10.36 3.18
C HIS A 409 13.14 9.12 2.55
N ASN A 410 14.10 9.29 1.64
CA ASN A 410 14.93 8.21 1.10
C ASN A 410 15.49 7.30 2.21
N ARG A 411 15.90 7.89 3.34
CA ARG A 411 16.43 7.16 4.48
C ARG A 411 15.38 6.31 5.19
N LEU A 412 14.13 6.78 5.24
CA LEU A 412 12.99 5.98 5.71
C LEU A 412 12.71 4.83 4.74
N LEU A 413 12.71 5.10 3.43
CA LEU A 413 12.51 4.06 2.41
C LEU A 413 13.57 2.96 2.52
N MET A 414 14.85 3.32 2.74
CA MET A 414 15.91 2.35 3.02
C MET A 414 15.65 1.56 4.31
N ALA A 415 15.22 2.22 5.38
CA ALA A 415 14.90 1.56 6.66
C ALA A 415 13.75 0.54 6.51
N LEU A 416 12.77 0.82 5.65
CA LEU A 416 11.71 -0.15 5.31
C LEU A 416 12.28 -1.40 4.64
N ALA A 417 13.15 -1.27 3.65
CA ALA A 417 13.81 -2.39 3.00
C ALA A 417 14.63 -3.23 4.01
N HIS A 418 15.40 -2.56 4.88
CA HIS A 418 16.17 -3.21 5.94
C HIS A 418 15.28 -4.00 6.91
N GLY A 419 14.08 -3.49 7.22
CA GLY A 419 13.11 -4.18 8.05
C GLY A 419 12.67 -5.53 7.49
N PHE A 420 12.72 -5.69 6.17
CA PHE A 420 12.48 -6.96 5.47
C PHE A 420 13.75 -7.82 5.28
N GLY A 421 14.89 -7.37 5.82
CA GLY A 421 16.17 -8.05 5.63
C GLY A 421 16.84 -7.75 4.29
N HIS A 422 16.36 -6.74 3.56
CA HIS A 422 16.95 -6.28 2.31
C HIS A 422 17.87 -5.07 2.57
N GLU A 423 19.12 -5.35 2.88
CA GLU A 423 20.12 -4.35 3.31
C GLU A 423 20.68 -3.55 2.12
N ILE A 424 19.85 -2.68 1.54
CA ILE A 424 20.27 -1.75 0.48
C ILE A 424 21.07 -0.58 1.08
N THR A 425 22.08 -0.11 0.35
CA THR A 425 22.93 1.01 0.76
C THR A 425 22.48 2.35 0.18
N ARG A 426 21.56 2.32 -0.79
CA ARG A 426 20.96 3.49 -1.43
C ARG A 426 19.61 3.14 -1.98
N PHE A 427 18.71 4.14 -2.04
CA PHE A 427 17.41 4.03 -2.69
C PHE A 427 16.99 5.39 -3.26
N GLY A 428 16.60 5.42 -4.53
CA GLY A 428 16.29 6.66 -5.24
C GLY A 428 17.54 7.53 -5.47
N ASN A 429 17.43 8.83 -5.24
CA ASN A 429 18.54 9.79 -5.41
C ASN A 429 19.62 9.55 -4.35
N ALA A 430 20.83 9.26 -4.82
CA ALA A 430 21.98 8.91 -3.98
C ALA A 430 22.39 10.02 -3.00
N ASP A 431 22.19 11.29 -3.38
CA ASP A 431 22.56 12.44 -2.54
C ASP A 431 21.75 12.51 -1.24
N HIS A 432 20.60 11.84 -1.20
CA HIS A 432 19.71 11.78 -0.05
C HIS A 432 19.85 10.49 0.77
N CYS A 433 20.83 9.63 0.43
CA CYS A 433 21.09 8.35 1.09
C CYS A 433 22.38 8.32 1.92
N GLN A 434 23.20 9.39 1.89
CA GLN A 434 24.58 9.40 2.41
C GLN A 434 24.70 9.01 3.89
N ASP A 435 23.72 9.36 4.71
CA ASP A 435 23.69 8.99 6.14
C ASP A 435 23.11 7.59 6.42
N GLY A 436 22.89 6.78 5.40
CA GLY A 436 22.31 5.45 5.51
C GLY A 436 20.83 5.44 5.89
N PRO A 437 20.27 4.26 6.24
CA PRO A 437 18.86 4.13 6.63
C PRO A 437 18.55 4.91 7.90
N LEU A 438 17.29 5.29 8.05
CA LEU A 438 16.82 5.95 9.26
C LEU A 438 16.83 4.96 10.43
N MET A 439 17.51 5.32 11.51
CA MET A 439 17.54 4.49 12.73
C MET A 439 16.30 4.79 13.57
N LEU A 440 15.44 3.77 13.76
CA LEU A 440 14.14 3.89 14.44
C LEU A 440 14.01 2.86 15.58
N THR A 441 15.16 2.38 16.06
CA THR A 441 15.25 1.51 17.26
C THR A 441 15.27 2.31 18.54
#